data_7d7b2040219547fce46efd9ba15edbc1
#
_entry.id   7d7b2040219547fce46efd9ba15edbc1
#
_cell.length_a   1.000
_cell.length_b   1.000
_cell.length_c   1.000
_cell.angle_alpha   90.00
_cell.angle_beta   90.00
_cell.angle_gamma   90.00
#
_symmetry.space_group_name_H-M   'P 1'
#
loop_
_entity.id
_entity.type
_entity.pdbx_description
1 polymer ?
#
loop_
_entity_poly.entity_id
_entity_poly.type
_entity_poly.pdbx_seq_one_letter_code
_entity_poly.pdbx_strand_id
1 'polypeptide(L)'
;MQATTNPTIPVLVLKDVAIGFDASTPLVKVPDLEVFPGEIIAIAGPSGRGKSTLLRTIAGLVRPISGSVEVCGNLLPEKAPRGSLGYIPQRLGLVRHASVRHNVDQGARAGTNIIGPTVSASLPEAWLAVRKERQDRSIRAIEEMKLTEKSREPIRRLSGGQQRRVATARTLAQRPRLILADEFLSELDEETLSSVLEAVTNYVKESNASMIVVEHDIARAKMMADKLLIIDDGRMNPFIEGTQALEVNP
;
A
#
# COMPACT_ATOMS: atom_id res chain seq x y z
N MET A 1 -11.67 -8.45 36.33
CA MET A 1 -11.34 -9.23 35.13
C MET A 1 -10.44 -8.35 34.27
N GLN A 2 -9.13 -8.59 34.30
CA GLN A 2 -8.18 -7.90 33.43
C GLN A 2 -8.30 -8.56 32.05
N ALA A 3 -8.66 -7.76 31.03
CA ALA A 3 -8.60 -8.17 29.66
C ALA A 3 -7.13 -8.42 29.31
N THR A 4 -6.76 -9.67 29.11
CA THR A 4 -5.49 -10.07 28.51
C THR A 4 -5.51 -9.59 27.07
N THR A 5 -4.99 -8.40 26.82
CA THR A 5 -4.67 -7.92 25.46
C THR A 5 -3.55 -8.81 24.93
N ASN A 6 -3.91 -9.75 24.06
CA ASN A 6 -2.91 -10.44 23.26
C ASN A 6 -2.01 -9.37 22.60
N PRO A 7 -0.67 -9.47 22.68
CA PRO A 7 0.20 -8.51 22.04
C PRO A 7 -0.11 -8.51 20.54
N THR A 8 -0.57 -7.36 20.05
CA THR A 8 -0.85 -7.19 18.61
C THR A 8 0.49 -7.24 17.88
N ILE A 9 0.67 -8.24 17.01
CA ILE A 9 1.92 -8.41 16.25
C ILE A 9 1.95 -7.33 15.15
N PRO A 10 3.04 -6.53 15.05
CA PRO A 10 3.16 -5.52 14.01
C PRO A 10 3.22 -6.16 12.62
N VAL A 11 2.69 -5.48 11.63
CA VAL A 11 2.76 -5.91 10.22
C VAL A 11 4.03 -5.43 9.52
N LEU A 12 4.65 -4.38 10.06
CA LEU A 12 5.95 -3.88 9.63
C LEU A 12 6.79 -3.51 10.85
N VAL A 13 8.06 -3.88 10.81
CA VAL A 13 9.07 -3.44 11.78
C VAL A 13 10.31 -2.96 11.03
N LEU A 14 10.71 -1.72 11.30
CA LEU A 14 11.96 -1.13 10.82
C LEU A 14 12.87 -0.89 12.02
N LYS A 15 14.13 -1.35 12.00
CA LYS A 15 15.12 -1.12 13.06
C LYS A 15 16.45 -0.65 12.47
N ASP A 16 16.92 0.50 12.90
CA ASP A 16 18.17 1.14 12.46
C ASP A 16 18.34 1.21 10.94
N VAL A 17 17.23 1.41 10.21
CA VAL A 17 17.20 1.34 8.75
C VAL A 17 17.81 2.59 8.13
N ALA A 18 18.82 2.40 7.28
CA ALA A 18 19.28 3.43 6.37
C ALA A 18 19.03 3.00 4.93
N ILE A 19 18.51 3.92 4.13
CA ILE A 19 18.17 3.70 2.73
C ILE A 19 18.96 4.64 1.82
N GLY A 20 19.25 4.20 0.61
CA GLY A 20 19.99 4.97 -0.40
C GLY A 20 20.59 4.07 -1.46
N PHE A 21 21.45 4.65 -2.28
CA PHE A 21 22.15 3.95 -3.37
C PHE A 21 23.64 3.76 -3.07
N ASP A 22 24.18 4.54 -2.12
CA ASP A 22 25.57 4.51 -1.69
C ASP A 22 25.62 4.36 -0.17
N ALA A 23 26.41 3.38 0.29
CA ALA A 23 26.58 3.10 1.72
C ALA A 23 27.25 4.25 2.48
N SER A 24 28.07 5.06 1.80
CA SER A 24 28.76 6.21 2.39
C SER A 24 27.83 7.41 2.59
N THR A 25 26.77 7.51 1.78
CA THR A 25 25.84 8.65 1.77
C THR A 25 24.38 8.17 1.72
N PRO A 26 23.83 7.74 2.85
CA PRO A 26 22.43 7.32 2.88
C PRO A 26 21.50 8.50 2.57
N LEU A 27 20.45 8.24 1.76
CA LEU A 27 19.42 9.24 1.46
C LEU A 27 18.59 9.57 2.71
N VAL A 28 18.24 8.56 3.49
CA VAL A 28 17.43 8.73 4.70
C VAL A 28 17.85 7.72 5.75
N LYS A 29 17.97 8.20 7.00
CA LYS A 29 17.98 7.37 8.20
C LYS A 29 16.57 7.33 8.76
N VAL A 30 16.02 6.13 8.86
CA VAL A 30 14.67 5.87 9.31
C VAL A 30 14.73 5.50 10.80
N PRO A 31 13.98 6.17 11.69
CA PRO A 31 13.91 5.78 13.09
C PRO A 31 13.25 4.40 13.21
N ASP A 32 13.40 3.78 14.36
CA ASP A 32 12.68 2.57 14.67
C ASP A 32 11.18 2.82 14.54
N LEU A 33 10.52 1.99 13.74
CA LEU A 33 9.11 2.14 13.43
C LEU A 33 8.43 0.78 13.45
N GLU A 34 7.36 0.70 14.20
CA GLU A 34 6.43 -0.42 14.19
C GLU A 34 5.06 0.05 13.68
N VAL A 35 4.47 -0.73 12.79
CA VAL A 35 3.13 -0.49 12.23
C VAL A 35 2.24 -1.64 12.60
N PHE A 36 1.14 -1.32 13.29
CA PHE A 36 0.18 -2.31 13.77
C PHE A 36 -1.01 -2.44 12.83
N PRO A 37 -1.72 -3.60 12.88
CA PRO A 37 -2.94 -3.78 12.10
C PRO A 37 -3.95 -2.64 12.32
N GLY A 38 -4.51 -2.13 11.21
CA GLY A 38 -5.47 -1.03 11.21
C GLY A 38 -4.85 0.37 11.18
N GLU A 39 -3.53 0.52 11.29
CA GLU A 39 -2.87 1.82 11.24
C GLU A 39 -2.60 2.31 9.81
N ILE A 40 -2.81 3.61 9.59
CA ILE A 40 -2.40 4.33 8.38
C ILE A 40 -1.29 5.31 8.75
N ILE A 41 -0.10 5.11 8.18
CA ILE A 41 1.04 6.01 8.38
C ILE A 41 1.29 6.76 7.07
N ALA A 42 1.29 8.09 7.14
CA ALA A 42 1.70 8.93 6.03
C ALA A 42 3.16 9.38 6.20
N ILE A 43 3.88 9.42 5.09
CA ILE A 43 5.24 9.92 5.01
C ILE A 43 5.25 11.06 4.00
N ALA A 44 5.49 12.27 4.47
CA ALA A 44 5.54 13.45 3.62
C ALA A 44 6.95 14.04 3.54
N GLY A 45 7.15 14.96 2.61
CA GLY A 45 8.41 15.67 2.42
C GLY A 45 8.70 16.00 0.96
N PRO A 46 9.74 16.81 0.68
CA PRO A 46 10.07 17.23 -0.67
C PRO A 46 10.38 16.07 -1.63
N SER A 47 10.20 16.31 -2.93
CA SER A 47 10.54 15.33 -3.96
C SER A 47 12.03 14.99 -3.96
N GLY A 48 12.39 13.76 -4.33
CA GLY A 48 13.79 13.32 -4.38
C GLY A 48 14.42 12.94 -3.02
N ARG A 49 13.71 13.09 -1.90
CA ARG A 49 14.25 12.83 -0.54
C ARG A 49 14.18 11.37 -0.09
N GLY A 50 13.95 10.42 -1.00
CA GLY A 50 14.02 8.99 -0.66
C GLY A 50 12.69 8.32 -0.28
N LYS A 51 11.55 9.03 -0.29
CA LYS A 51 10.23 8.48 0.06
C LYS A 51 9.88 7.21 -0.72
N SER A 52 9.90 7.28 -2.05
CA SER A 52 9.65 6.11 -2.91
C SER A 52 10.72 5.02 -2.76
N THR A 53 11.96 5.40 -2.43
CA THR A 53 13.03 4.45 -2.14
C THR A 53 12.71 3.68 -0.87
N LEU A 54 12.21 4.34 0.16
CA LEU A 54 11.76 3.68 1.40
C LEU A 54 10.63 2.67 1.12
N LEU A 55 9.59 3.07 0.37
CA LEU A 55 8.53 2.13 0.00
C LEU A 55 9.06 0.92 -0.78
N ARG A 56 9.99 1.15 -1.72
CA ARG A 56 10.62 0.06 -2.47
C ARG A 56 11.49 -0.82 -1.58
N THR A 57 12.13 -0.27 -0.56
CA THR A 57 12.90 -1.05 0.43
C THR A 57 11.95 -1.92 1.26
N ILE A 58 10.85 -1.37 1.77
CA ILE A 58 9.83 -2.14 2.48
C ILE A 58 9.22 -3.23 1.58
N ALA A 59 9.04 -2.94 0.29
CA ALA A 59 8.55 -3.91 -0.68
C ALA A 59 9.58 -5.01 -1.04
N GLY A 60 10.80 -4.94 -0.52
CA GLY A 60 11.88 -5.89 -0.84
C GLY A 60 12.43 -5.75 -2.27
N LEU A 61 12.16 -4.61 -2.92
CA LEU A 61 12.64 -4.31 -4.28
C LEU A 61 14.04 -3.66 -4.28
N VAL A 62 14.39 -3.01 -3.17
CA VAL A 62 15.70 -2.39 -2.92
C VAL A 62 16.19 -2.87 -1.56
N ARG A 63 17.48 -3.18 -1.45
CA ARG A 63 18.06 -3.55 -0.15
C ARG A 63 18.31 -2.31 0.70
N PRO A 64 18.06 -2.34 2.01
CA PRO A 64 18.54 -1.30 2.90
C PRO A 64 20.07 -1.26 2.92
N ILE A 65 20.64 -0.10 3.18
CA ILE A 65 22.08 0.07 3.40
C ILE A 65 22.47 -0.56 4.74
N SER A 66 21.66 -0.33 5.78
CA SER A 66 21.84 -0.90 7.11
C SER A 66 20.49 -1.14 7.77
N GLY A 67 20.52 -1.82 8.91
CA GLY A 67 19.33 -2.13 9.69
C GLY A 67 18.55 -3.32 9.17
N SER A 68 17.36 -3.51 9.75
CA SER A 68 16.50 -4.65 9.42
C SER A 68 15.09 -4.19 9.11
N VAL A 69 14.47 -4.89 8.14
CA VAL A 69 13.10 -4.65 7.69
C VAL A 69 12.35 -5.97 7.77
N GLU A 70 11.31 -6.03 8.60
CA GLU A 70 10.42 -7.17 8.72
C GLU A 70 9.03 -6.80 8.21
N VAL A 71 8.49 -7.60 7.29
CA VAL A 71 7.20 -7.37 6.64
C VAL A 71 6.30 -8.59 6.80
N CYS A 72 5.17 -8.43 7.46
CA CYS A 72 4.20 -9.49 7.72
C CYS A 72 4.82 -10.75 8.37
N GLY A 73 5.82 -10.55 9.24
CA GLY A 73 6.51 -11.62 9.95
C GLY A 73 7.72 -12.22 9.21
N ASN A 74 8.09 -11.67 8.06
CA ASN A 74 9.27 -12.11 7.31
C ASN A 74 10.33 -11.01 7.28
N LEU A 75 11.54 -11.36 7.73
CA LEU A 75 12.71 -10.48 7.70
C LEU A 75 13.34 -10.48 6.30
N LEU A 76 13.58 -9.30 5.73
CA LEU A 76 14.27 -9.21 4.45
C LEU A 76 15.70 -9.84 4.55
N PRO A 77 16.17 -10.59 3.53
CA PRO A 77 15.66 -10.66 2.15
C PRO A 77 14.52 -11.66 1.92
N GLU A 78 14.00 -12.32 2.94
CA GLU A 78 12.82 -13.15 2.78
C GLU A 78 11.61 -12.30 2.39
N LYS A 79 10.89 -12.76 1.38
CA LYS A 79 9.72 -12.02 0.88
C LYS A 79 8.54 -12.20 1.82
N ALA A 80 7.78 -11.15 2.01
CA ALA A 80 6.48 -11.22 2.65
C ALA A 80 5.61 -12.34 2.04
N PRO A 81 4.73 -13.00 2.81
CA PRO A 81 3.86 -14.04 2.32
C PRO A 81 3.08 -13.57 1.08
N ARG A 82 2.92 -14.46 0.10
CA ARG A 82 2.26 -14.10 -1.15
C ARG A 82 0.89 -13.47 -0.91
N GLY A 83 0.66 -12.30 -1.51
CA GLY A 83 -0.59 -11.56 -1.40
C GLY A 83 -0.70 -10.70 -0.14
N SER A 84 0.19 -10.83 0.84
CA SER A 84 0.12 -10.05 2.08
C SER A 84 0.56 -8.59 1.92
N LEU A 85 1.38 -8.29 0.91
CA LEU A 85 1.87 -6.95 0.60
C LEU A 85 1.27 -6.46 -0.72
N GLY A 86 0.51 -5.36 -0.67
CA GLY A 86 -0.01 -4.62 -1.81
C GLY A 86 0.85 -3.40 -2.10
N TYR A 87 1.07 -3.08 -3.38
CA TYR A 87 1.83 -1.90 -3.77
C TYR A 87 1.14 -1.12 -4.88
N ILE A 88 0.88 0.16 -4.63
CA ILE A 88 0.37 1.13 -5.59
C ILE A 88 1.53 2.06 -5.95
N PRO A 89 2.24 1.80 -7.04
CA PRO A 89 3.38 2.64 -7.44
C PRO A 89 2.90 3.94 -8.10
N GLN A 90 3.69 4.99 -8.04
CA GLN A 90 3.45 6.26 -8.74
C GLN A 90 3.19 6.04 -10.25
N ARG A 91 3.96 5.17 -10.89
CA ARG A 91 3.70 4.68 -12.26
C ARG A 91 2.86 3.40 -12.17
N LEU A 92 1.57 3.51 -12.25
CA LEU A 92 0.53 2.53 -11.90
C LEU A 92 0.75 1.07 -12.31
N GLY A 93 1.65 0.79 -13.27
CA GLY A 93 2.01 -0.58 -13.70
C GLY A 93 0.80 -1.36 -14.25
N LEU A 94 -0.12 -0.68 -14.92
CA LEU A 94 -1.30 -1.31 -15.53
C LEU A 94 -1.01 -1.83 -16.93
N VAL A 95 -1.65 -2.94 -17.29
CA VAL A 95 -1.60 -3.50 -18.65
C VAL A 95 -2.51 -2.67 -19.54
N ARG A 96 -1.94 -1.73 -20.32
CA ARG A 96 -2.66 -0.66 -21.02
C ARG A 96 -3.69 -1.13 -22.06
N HIS A 97 -3.43 -2.24 -22.71
CA HIS A 97 -4.33 -2.81 -23.73
C HIS A 97 -5.40 -3.75 -23.16
N ALA A 98 -5.23 -4.19 -21.91
CA ALA A 98 -6.19 -5.03 -21.23
C ALA A 98 -7.29 -4.18 -20.55
N SER A 99 -8.43 -4.82 -20.28
CA SER A 99 -9.57 -4.19 -19.62
C SER A 99 -9.30 -3.88 -18.15
N VAL A 100 -10.13 -3.00 -17.56
CA VAL A 100 -10.18 -2.75 -16.12
C VAL A 100 -10.28 -4.07 -15.36
N ARG A 101 -11.29 -4.90 -15.70
CA ARG A 101 -11.51 -6.20 -15.04
C ARG A 101 -10.27 -7.09 -15.07
N HIS A 102 -9.59 -7.17 -16.23
CA HIS A 102 -8.37 -7.96 -16.34
C HIS A 102 -7.28 -7.48 -15.40
N ASN A 103 -7.05 -6.14 -15.32
CA ASN A 103 -6.04 -5.57 -14.42
C ASN A 103 -6.37 -5.84 -12.95
N VAL A 104 -7.64 -5.68 -12.54
CA VAL A 104 -8.07 -5.95 -11.17
C VAL A 104 -7.99 -7.44 -10.83
N ASP A 105 -8.35 -8.33 -11.76
CA ASP A 105 -8.24 -9.78 -11.56
C ASP A 105 -6.79 -10.25 -11.31
N GLN A 106 -5.78 -9.55 -11.82
CA GLN A 106 -4.38 -9.84 -11.49
C GLN A 106 -4.10 -9.67 -9.99
N GLY A 107 -4.67 -8.64 -9.36
CA GLY A 107 -4.58 -8.45 -7.91
C GLY A 107 -5.26 -9.58 -7.15
N ALA A 108 -6.49 -9.91 -7.50
CA ALA A 108 -7.23 -11.01 -6.88
C ALA A 108 -6.49 -12.35 -6.99
N ARG A 109 -5.81 -12.61 -8.12
CA ARG A 109 -4.97 -13.81 -8.31
C ARG A 109 -3.74 -13.81 -7.41
N ALA A 110 -3.11 -12.65 -7.22
CA ALA A 110 -1.95 -12.53 -6.34
C ALA A 110 -2.30 -12.83 -4.89
N GLY A 111 -3.48 -12.39 -4.44
CA GLY A 111 -3.97 -12.59 -3.08
C GLY A 111 -4.65 -13.92 -2.80
N THR A 112 -4.83 -14.78 -3.82
CA THR A 112 -5.46 -16.07 -3.62
C THR A 112 -4.42 -17.16 -3.55
N ASN A 113 -4.23 -17.78 -2.38
CA ASN A 113 -3.40 -18.96 -2.23
C ASN A 113 -4.10 -20.17 -2.87
N ILE A 114 -3.46 -20.75 -3.88
CA ILE A 114 -3.90 -22.03 -4.48
C ILE A 114 -3.45 -23.22 -3.61
N ILE A 115 -2.71 -22.95 -2.53
CA ILE A 115 -2.14 -23.99 -1.68
C ILE A 115 -3.19 -24.46 -0.69
N GLY A 116 -3.76 -25.61 -1.04
CA GLY A 116 -4.43 -26.51 -0.13
C GLY A 116 -5.90 -26.24 0.12
N PRO A 117 -6.79 -26.97 -0.55
CA PRO A 117 -8.06 -27.27 0.09
C PRO A 117 -7.73 -28.06 1.35
N THR A 118 -8.30 -27.66 2.46
CA THR A 118 -8.55 -28.60 3.55
C THR A 118 -9.00 -29.92 2.95
N VAL A 119 -8.43 -31.01 3.41
CA VAL A 119 -8.43 -32.40 2.90
C VAL A 119 -9.82 -33.00 2.54
N SER A 120 -10.90 -32.22 2.50
CA SER A 120 -12.28 -32.70 2.37
C SER A 120 -13.01 -32.34 1.06
N ALA A 121 -12.47 -31.43 0.25
CA ALA A 121 -13.14 -31.06 -0.99
C ALA A 121 -12.51 -31.76 -2.22
N SER A 122 -13.34 -32.19 -3.18
CA SER A 122 -12.83 -32.69 -4.45
C SER A 122 -12.04 -31.60 -5.18
N LEU A 123 -10.97 -31.95 -5.90
CA LEU A 123 -10.12 -30.99 -6.64
C LEU A 123 -10.92 -30.01 -7.54
N PRO A 124 -11.97 -30.46 -8.29
CA PRO A 124 -12.81 -29.57 -9.08
C PRO A 124 -13.58 -28.55 -8.25
N GLU A 125 -14.16 -28.95 -7.11
CA GLU A 125 -14.93 -28.05 -6.22
C GLU A 125 -14.06 -27.00 -5.56
N ALA A 126 -12.89 -27.39 -5.06
CA ALA A 126 -11.91 -26.47 -4.51
C ALA A 126 -11.47 -25.43 -5.55
N TRP A 127 -11.22 -25.85 -6.78
CA TRP A 127 -10.83 -24.95 -7.87
C TRP A 127 -11.96 -23.97 -8.24
N LEU A 128 -13.20 -24.44 -8.28
CA LEU A 128 -14.37 -23.60 -8.54
C LEU A 128 -14.58 -22.56 -7.42
N ALA A 129 -14.40 -22.95 -6.15
CA ALA A 129 -14.49 -22.05 -5.00
C ALA A 129 -13.44 -20.94 -5.07
N VAL A 130 -12.18 -21.29 -5.35
CA VAL A 130 -11.08 -20.32 -5.54
C VAL A 130 -11.35 -19.37 -6.69
N ARG A 131 -11.88 -19.88 -7.80
CA ARG A 131 -12.24 -19.07 -8.98
C ARG A 131 -13.37 -18.09 -8.65
N LYS A 132 -14.41 -18.55 -7.95
CA LYS A 132 -15.51 -17.71 -7.51
C LYS A 132 -15.03 -16.61 -6.56
N GLU A 133 -14.24 -16.97 -5.56
CA GLU A 133 -13.69 -16.00 -4.60
C GLU A 133 -12.89 -14.89 -5.30
N ARG A 134 -12.01 -15.25 -6.25
CA ARG A 134 -11.27 -14.24 -7.05
C ARG A 134 -12.20 -13.33 -7.83
N GLN A 135 -13.23 -13.89 -8.46
CA GLN A 135 -14.18 -13.12 -9.22
C GLN A 135 -14.94 -12.15 -8.33
N ASP A 136 -15.38 -12.59 -7.15
CA ASP A 136 -16.11 -11.78 -6.18
C ASP A 136 -15.23 -10.63 -5.64
N ARG A 137 -13.96 -10.90 -5.32
CA ARG A 137 -12.99 -9.88 -4.93
C ARG A 137 -12.79 -8.82 -6.02
N SER A 138 -12.65 -9.24 -7.28
CA SER A 138 -12.47 -8.32 -8.41
C SER A 138 -13.70 -7.45 -8.63
N ILE A 139 -14.90 -8.03 -8.55
CA ILE A 139 -16.17 -7.30 -8.73
C ILE A 139 -16.31 -6.25 -7.64
N ARG A 140 -16.18 -6.63 -6.37
CA ARG A 140 -16.28 -5.70 -5.24
C ARG A 140 -15.30 -4.52 -5.36
N ALA A 141 -14.03 -4.80 -5.63
CA ALA A 141 -13.04 -3.75 -5.77
C ALA A 141 -13.31 -2.79 -6.96
N ILE A 142 -13.91 -3.29 -8.04
CA ILE A 142 -14.35 -2.46 -9.18
C ILE A 142 -15.54 -1.58 -8.78
N GLU A 143 -16.50 -2.12 -8.03
CA GLU A 143 -17.67 -1.40 -7.53
C GLU A 143 -17.27 -0.30 -6.53
N GLU A 144 -16.44 -0.62 -5.54
CA GLU A 144 -15.92 0.33 -4.55
C GLU A 144 -15.20 1.51 -5.21
N MET A 145 -14.48 1.25 -6.30
CA MET A 145 -13.81 2.30 -7.08
C MET A 145 -14.70 2.96 -8.14
N LYS A 146 -16.01 2.69 -8.16
CA LYS A 146 -16.98 3.27 -9.13
C LYS A 146 -16.55 3.07 -10.59
N LEU A 147 -16.06 1.86 -10.93
CA LEU A 147 -15.57 1.50 -12.25
C LEU A 147 -16.43 0.46 -12.97
N THR A 148 -17.60 0.14 -12.46
CA THR A 148 -18.47 -0.94 -12.96
C THR A 148 -18.80 -0.77 -14.43
N GLU A 149 -19.23 0.42 -14.85
CA GLU A 149 -19.55 0.72 -16.26
C GLU A 149 -18.32 0.65 -17.17
N LYS A 150 -17.13 0.90 -16.64
CA LYS A 150 -15.85 0.87 -17.33
C LYS A 150 -15.13 -0.49 -17.26
N SER A 151 -15.73 -1.48 -16.61
CA SER A 151 -15.07 -2.77 -16.30
C SER A 151 -14.51 -3.49 -17.53
N ARG A 152 -15.10 -3.31 -18.71
CA ARG A 152 -14.66 -3.91 -19.99
C ARG A 152 -13.78 -2.98 -20.82
N GLU A 153 -13.66 -1.68 -20.45
CA GLU A 153 -12.86 -0.72 -21.19
C GLU A 153 -11.35 -1.01 -21.02
N PRO A 154 -10.57 -0.88 -22.10
CA PRO A 154 -9.12 -0.98 -22.01
C PRO A 154 -8.53 0.24 -21.30
N ILE A 155 -7.49 0.03 -20.46
CA ILE A 155 -6.86 1.08 -19.63
C ILE A 155 -6.46 2.32 -20.43
N ARG A 156 -6.00 2.14 -21.68
CA ARG A 156 -5.57 3.25 -22.55
C ARG A 156 -6.66 4.28 -22.87
N ARG A 157 -7.95 3.93 -22.67
CA ARG A 157 -9.11 4.82 -22.90
C ARG A 157 -9.55 5.56 -21.64
N LEU A 158 -8.95 5.26 -20.51
CA LEU A 158 -9.31 5.85 -19.22
C LEU A 158 -8.49 7.11 -18.96
N SER A 159 -9.11 8.07 -18.24
CA SER A 159 -8.40 9.23 -17.71
C SER A 159 -7.35 8.83 -16.67
N GLY A 160 -6.40 9.71 -16.33
CA GLY A 160 -5.39 9.48 -15.30
C GLY A 160 -6.01 9.07 -13.96
N GLY A 161 -7.02 9.81 -13.50
CA GLY A 161 -7.74 9.49 -12.27
C GLY A 161 -8.46 8.13 -12.32
N GLN A 162 -9.07 7.79 -13.46
CA GLN A 162 -9.67 6.46 -13.64
C GLN A 162 -8.61 5.35 -13.60
N GLN A 163 -7.46 5.57 -14.20
CA GLN A 163 -6.35 4.60 -14.14
C GLN A 163 -5.84 4.43 -12.71
N ARG A 164 -5.75 5.51 -11.89
CA ARG A 164 -5.39 5.41 -10.47
C ARG A 164 -6.41 4.59 -9.70
N ARG A 165 -7.71 4.82 -9.91
CA ARG A 165 -8.76 3.98 -9.33
C ARG A 165 -8.63 2.50 -9.70
N VAL A 166 -8.25 2.19 -10.95
CA VAL A 166 -7.98 0.80 -11.36
C VAL A 166 -6.79 0.20 -10.61
N ALA A 167 -5.70 0.96 -10.43
CA ALA A 167 -4.53 0.48 -9.68
C ALA A 167 -4.87 0.24 -8.21
N THR A 168 -5.67 1.12 -7.59
CA THR A 168 -6.20 0.95 -6.24
C THR A 168 -7.10 -0.29 -6.16
N ALA A 169 -8.10 -0.42 -7.05
CA ALA A 169 -8.96 -1.60 -7.12
C ALA A 169 -8.17 -2.91 -7.24
N ARG A 170 -7.14 -2.93 -8.09
CA ARG A 170 -6.23 -4.08 -8.22
C ARG A 170 -5.57 -4.45 -6.90
N THR A 171 -5.11 -3.45 -6.16
CA THR A 171 -4.45 -3.67 -4.87
C THR A 171 -5.44 -4.14 -3.81
N LEU A 172 -6.64 -3.54 -3.72
CA LEU A 172 -7.67 -3.99 -2.77
C LEU A 172 -8.19 -5.40 -3.08
N ALA A 173 -8.34 -5.76 -4.36
CA ALA A 173 -8.72 -7.12 -4.78
C ALA A 173 -7.73 -8.19 -4.34
N GLN A 174 -6.46 -7.84 -4.12
CA GLN A 174 -5.44 -8.71 -3.57
C GLN A 174 -5.69 -9.09 -2.11
N ARG A 175 -6.42 -8.25 -1.35
CA ARG A 175 -6.61 -8.33 0.10
C ARG A 175 -5.30 -8.37 0.90
N PRO A 176 -4.43 -7.37 0.71
CA PRO A 176 -3.15 -7.30 1.41
C PRO A 176 -3.34 -6.99 2.90
N ARG A 177 -2.39 -7.44 3.72
CA ARG A 177 -2.27 -7.04 5.14
C ARG A 177 -1.54 -5.71 5.30
N LEU A 178 -0.66 -5.37 4.37
CA LEU A 178 0.04 -4.09 4.30
C LEU A 178 -0.07 -3.52 2.89
N ILE A 179 -0.53 -2.28 2.79
CA ILE A 179 -0.59 -1.51 1.55
C ILE A 179 0.54 -0.48 1.56
N LEU A 180 1.32 -0.45 0.50
CA LEU A 180 2.28 0.63 0.23
C LEU A 180 1.75 1.46 -0.93
N ALA A 181 1.64 2.77 -0.76
CA ALA A 181 1.10 3.65 -1.79
C ALA A 181 2.02 4.87 -2.02
N ASP A 182 2.46 5.02 -3.26
CA ASP A 182 3.39 6.06 -3.68
C ASP A 182 2.63 7.10 -4.52
N GLU A 183 2.33 8.26 -3.90
CA GLU A 183 1.60 9.40 -4.52
C GLU A 183 0.31 8.97 -5.23
N PHE A 184 -0.44 8.04 -4.61
CA PHE A 184 -1.58 7.40 -5.28
C PHE A 184 -2.82 8.31 -5.42
N LEU A 185 -2.85 9.43 -4.72
CA LEU A 185 -3.93 10.43 -4.77
C LEU A 185 -3.64 11.57 -5.75
N SER A 186 -2.48 11.60 -6.38
CA SER A 186 -2.15 12.64 -7.35
C SER A 186 -3.06 12.53 -8.60
N GLU A 187 -3.32 13.66 -9.26
CA GLU A 187 -4.16 13.76 -10.46
C GLU A 187 -5.66 13.39 -10.26
N LEU A 188 -6.12 13.29 -9.01
CA LEU A 188 -7.53 13.12 -8.70
C LEU A 188 -8.19 14.49 -8.48
N ASP A 189 -9.40 14.67 -9.02
CA ASP A 189 -10.30 15.76 -8.61
C ASP A 189 -10.80 15.50 -7.18
N GLU A 190 -11.31 16.55 -6.50
CA GLU A 190 -11.68 16.48 -5.09
C GLU A 190 -12.76 15.43 -4.79
N GLU A 191 -13.76 15.27 -5.67
CA GLU A 191 -14.82 14.28 -5.49
C GLU A 191 -14.27 12.85 -5.60
N THR A 192 -13.44 12.61 -6.60
CA THR A 192 -12.78 11.32 -6.80
C THR A 192 -11.80 11.02 -5.67
N LEU A 193 -11.05 12.03 -5.21
CA LEU A 193 -10.12 11.91 -4.09
C LEU A 193 -10.85 11.46 -2.83
N SER A 194 -11.92 12.16 -2.44
CA SER A 194 -12.72 11.81 -1.25
C SER A 194 -13.25 10.38 -1.33
N SER A 195 -13.79 9.98 -2.50
CA SER A 195 -14.31 8.63 -2.73
C SER A 195 -13.23 7.53 -2.63
N VAL A 196 -12.03 7.78 -3.17
CA VAL A 196 -10.91 6.82 -3.09
C VAL A 196 -10.37 6.72 -1.67
N LEU A 197 -10.26 7.85 -0.96
CA LEU A 197 -9.84 7.89 0.44
C LEU A 197 -10.80 7.09 1.32
N GLU A 198 -12.11 7.33 1.18
CA GLU A 198 -13.13 6.61 1.93
C GLU A 198 -13.03 5.10 1.69
N ALA A 199 -12.96 4.66 0.44
CA ALA A 199 -12.88 3.25 0.10
C ALA A 199 -11.62 2.59 0.68
N VAL A 200 -10.45 3.24 0.60
CA VAL A 200 -9.19 2.71 1.14
C VAL A 200 -9.21 2.70 2.67
N THR A 201 -9.72 3.76 3.31
CA THR A 201 -9.82 3.83 4.77
C THR A 201 -10.79 2.78 5.32
N ASN A 202 -11.94 2.60 4.67
CA ASN A 202 -12.89 1.56 5.02
C ASN A 202 -12.26 0.17 4.88
N TYR A 203 -11.57 -0.09 3.77
CA TYR A 203 -10.84 -1.33 3.59
C TYR A 203 -9.84 -1.59 4.73
N VAL A 204 -9.02 -0.60 5.09
CA VAL A 204 -8.03 -0.72 6.17
C VAL A 204 -8.70 -1.09 7.49
N LYS A 205 -9.80 -0.41 7.84
CA LYS A 205 -10.55 -0.65 9.07
C LYS A 205 -11.25 -2.00 9.10
N GLU A 206 -11.94 -2.36 8.02
CA GLU A 206 -12.75 -3.59 7.94
C GLU A 206 -11.90 -4.86 7.84
N SER A 207 -10.78 -4.80 7.10
CA SER A 207 -9.88 -5.94 6.92
C SER A 207 -8.76 -6.03 7.95
N ASN A 208 -8.68 -5.06 8.86
CA ASN A 208 -7.56 -4.91 9.81
C ASN A 208 -6.20 -4.90 9.09
N ALA A 209 -6.17 -4.36 7.87
CA ALA A 209 -4.95 -4.11 7.12
C ALA A 209 -4.26 -2.86 7.63
N SER A 210 -3.03 -2.60 7.18
CA SER A 210 -2.33 -1.36 7.47
C SER A 210 -1.87 -0.71 6.18
N MET A 211 -1.58 0.59 6.24
CA MET A 211 -1.14 1.33 5.06
C MET A 211 0.03 2.24 5.38
N ILE A 212 0.99 2.27 4.47
CA ILE A 212 1.99 3.33 4.41
C ILE A 212 1.78 4.09 3.11
N VAL A 213 1.51 5.36 3.24
CA VAL A 213 1.32 6.25 2.08
C VAL A 213 2.41 7.30 2.05
N VAL A 214 2.94 7.53 0.87
CA VAL A 214 3.89 8.60 0.59
C VAL A 214 3.19 9.69 -0.19
N GLU A 215 3.29 10.91 0.29
CA GLU A 215 2.72 12.10 -0.33
C GLU A 215 3.73 13.26 -0.31
N HIS A 216 3.60 14.17 -1.26
CA HIS A 216 4.36 15.43 -1.25
C HIS A 216 3.58 16.55 -0.54
N ASP A 217 2.27 16.44 -0.47
CA ASP A 217 1.35 17.39 0.16
C ASP A 217 1.02 16.93 1.58
N ILE A 218 1.46 17.71 2.57
CA ILE A 218 1.23 17.45 4.00
C ILE A 218 -0.26 17.49 4.33
N ALA A 219 -1.05 18.38 3.71
CA ALA A 219 -2.47 18.49 3.98
C ALA A 219 -3.20 17.22 3.55
N ARG A 220 -2.89 16.68 2.36
CA ARG A 220 -3.43 15.39 1.89
C ARG A 220 -3.00 14.23 2.79
N ALA A 221 -1.72 14.21 3.19
CA ALA A 221 -1.22 13.20 4.10
C ALA A 221 -1.98 13.16 5.43
N LYS A 222 -2.29 14.33 5.99
CA LYS A 222 -3.05 14.47 7.25
C LYS A 222 -4.50 13.98 7.16
N MET A 223 -5.12 14.04 5.98
CA MET A 223 -6.53 13.67 5.82
C MET A 223 -6.83 12.20 6.13
N MET A 224 -5.83 11.33 6.03
CA MET A 224 -6.02 9.89 6.12
C MET A 224 -5.18 9.20 7.20
N ALA A 225 -4.12 9.86 7.68
CA ALA A 225 -3.11 9.20 8.49
C ALA A 225 -3.41 9.28 9.98
N ASP A 226 -3.22 8.16 10.69
CA ASP A 226 -3.18 8.11 12.15
C ASP A 226 -1.87 8.69 12.66
N LYS A 227 -0.78 8.53 11.89
CA LYS A 227 0.56 9.07 12.18
C LYS A 227 1.15 9.69 10.93
N LEU A 228 1.72 10.89 11.07
CA LEU A 228 2.43 11.58 10.00
C LEU A 228 3.91 11.69 10.33
N LEU A 229 4.74 11.23 9.39
CA LEU A 229 6.19 11.33 9.45
C LEU A 229 6.67 12.25 8.34
N ILE A 230 7.68 13.07 8.64
CA ILE A 230 8.28 13.98 7.65
C ILE A 230 9.70 13.52 7.34
N ILE A 231 10.01 13.38 6.07
CA ILE A 231 11.39 13.21 5.62
C ILE A 231 11.94 14.58 5.25
N ASP A 232 12.95 15.01 6.02
CA ASP A 232 13.71 16.24 5.77
C ASP A 232 15.17 16.01 6.10
N ASP A 233 16.08 16.63 5.33
CA ASP A 233 17.54 16.58 5.49
C ASP A 233 18.13 15.19 5.82
N GLY A 234 17.63 14.16 5.12
CA GLY A 234 18.12 12.80 5.29
C GLY A 234 17.66 12.09 6.58
N ARG A 235 16.72 12.66 7.29
CA ARG A 235 16.10 12.08 8.49
C ARG A 235 14.59 11.99 8.34
N MET A 236 14.01 11.01 8.99
CA MET A 236 12.56 10.89 9.11
C MET A 236 12.17 11.17 10.55
N ASN A 237 11.31 12.16 10.76
CA ASN A 237 10.87 12.61 12.07
C ASN A 237 9.35 12.58 12.18
N PRO A 238 8.77 12.35 13.37
CA PRO A 238 7.34 12.53 13.60
C PRO A 238 6.94 13.99 13.32
N PHE A 239 5.80 14.19 12.68
CA PHE A 239 5.23 15.52 12.53
C PHE A 239 4.60 15.93 13.87
N ILE A 240 5.13 17.02 14.45
CA ILE A 240 4.60 17.64 15.67
C ILE A 240 3.88 18.93 15.26
N GLU A 241 2.59 19.05 15.56
CA GLU A 241 1.85 20.30 15.33
C GLU A 241 2.46 21.44 16.16
N GLY A 242 2.86 22.52 15.49
CA GLY A 242 3.50 23.69 16.12
C GLY A 242 4.95 23.93 15.71
N THR A 243 5.61 23.00 15.05
CA THR A 243 6.88 23.28 14.40
C THR A 243 6.58 23.96 13.06
N GLN A 244 6.84 25.28 12.96
CA GLN A 244 6.77 26.01 11.70
C GLN A 244 7.62 25.27 10.67
N ALA A 245 6.99 24.86 9.56
CA ALA A 245 7.74 24.46 8.39
C ALA A 245 8.69 25.61 8.06
N LEU A 246 9.99 25.34 8.09
CA LEU A 246 10.98 26.27 7.59
C LEU A 246 10.55 26.59 6.14
N GLU A 247 10.19 27.85 5.91
CA GLU A 247 9.88 28.36 4.58
C GLU A 247 11.06 28.05 3.67
N VAL A 248 10.86 27.14 2.75
CA VAL A 248 11.77 26.95 1.63
C VAL A 248 11.51 28.13 0.71
N ASN A 249 12.28 29.20 0.86
CA ASN A 249 12.35 30.25 -0.13
C ASN A 249 12.81 29.65 -1.49
N PRO A 250 12.24 30.12 -2.60
CA PRO A 250 12.45 29.58 -3.93
C PRO A 250 13.89 29.70 -4.44
#